data_c4a493d38ec55e5c4b1acbbf9ed5fd78
#
_entry.id   c4a493d38ec55e5c4b1acbbf9ed5fd78
#
_cell.length_a   1.000
_cell.length_b   1.000
_cell.length_c   1.000
_cell.angle_alpha   90.00
_cell.angle_beta   90.00
_cell.angle_gamma   90.00
#
_symmetry.space_group_name_H-M   'P 1'
#
loop_
_entity.id
_entity.type
_entity.pdbx_description
1 polymer ?
#
loop_
_entity_poly.entity_id
_entity_poly.type
_entity_poly.pdbx_seq_one_letter_code
_entity_poly.pdbx_strand_id
1 'polypeptide(L)'
;MAKSKFEISLEEGAHNSLKNLLGEWKGKTKTWFEKDVLADESSTNGKITSLLDDRFISYDYEGSLDGKTFNGKMIIGFDIPYQRFTSSWIDSFHMGTQIMLSSGLATEKGFSILGTYGNPEYGEKLWGWRTELEILSKDEIVLTAYNISPEGEEAKATETILRRS
;
A
#
# COMPACT_ATOMS: atom_id res chain seq x y z
N MET A 1 -23.99 -2.14 -27.47
CA MET A 1 -23.38 -3.28 -26.73
C MET A 1 -23.35 -2.98 -25.25
N ALA A 2 -23.55 -3.98 -24.43
CA ALA A 2 -23.41 -3.83 -22.98
C ALA A 2 -21.94 -3.60 -22.61
N LYS A 3 -21.69 -2.72 -21.63
CA LYS A 3 -20.35 -2.49 -21.09
C LYS A 3 -19.82 -3.74 -20.38
N SER A 4 -18.54 -3.98 -20.51
CA SER A 4 -17.86 -5.02 -19.75
C SER A 4 -17.83 -4.66 -18.25
N LYS A 5 -17.60 -5.65 -17.38
CA LYS A 5 -17.43 -5.42 -15.94
C LYS A 5 -16.28 -4.46 -15.63
N PHE A 6 -15.24 -4.49 -16.45
CA PHE A 6 -14.10 -3.59 -16.29
C PHE A 6 -14.47 -2.13 -16.66
N GLU A 7 -15.18 -1.92 -17.77
CA GLU A 7 -15.66 -0.60 -18.15
C GLU A 7 -16.57 0.02 -17.08
N ILE A 8 -17.46 -0.79 -16.52
CA ILE A 8 -18.32 -0.35 -15.40
C ILE A 8 -17.45 0.03 -14.18
N SER A 9 -16.46 -0.80 -13.84
CA SER A 9 -15.58 -0.54 -12.72
C SER A 9 -14.71 0.72 -12.91
N LEU A 10 -14.35 1.06 -14.16
CA LEU A 10 -13.63 2.30 -14.49
C LEU A 10 -14.49 3.55 -14.31
N GLU A 11 -15.78 3.43 -14.50
CA GLU A 11 -16.69 4.58 -14.40
C GLU A 11 -17.14 4.84 -12.96
N GLU A 12 -17.46 3.79 -12.19
CA GLU A 12 -18.08 3.96 -10.88
C GLU A 12 -17.60 2.96 -9.81
N GLY A 13 -16.66 2.06 -10.15
CA GLY A 13 -16.19 1.01 -9.26
C GLY A 13 -14.78 1.21 -8.70
N ALA A 14 -14.14 0.10 -8.34
CA ALA A 14 -12.83 0.08 -7.73
C ALA A 14 -11.72 0.65 -8.64
N HIS A 15 -11.80 0.39 -9.95
CA HIS A 15 -10.83 0.94 -10.90
C HIS A 15 -10.97 2.46 -11.04
N ASN A 16 -12.18 3.00 -10.90
CA ASN A 16 -12.38 4.45 -10.83
C ASN A 16 -11.71 5.03 -9.58
N SER A 17 -11.86 4.40 -8.43
CA SER A 17 -11.22 4.82 -7.19
C SER A 17 -9.69 4.81 -7.31
N LEU A 18 -9.11 3.78 -7.90
CA LEU A 18 -7.66 3.70 -8.16
C LEU A 18 -7.20 4.79 -9.14
N LYS A 19 -7.94 5.00 -10.21
CA LYS A 19 -7.64 6.02 -11.22
C LYS A 19 -7.64 7.44 -10.62
N ASN A 20 -8.51 7.72 -9.68
CA ASN A 20 -8.58 9.01 -9.00
C ASN A 20 -7.34 9.29 -8.11
N LEU A 21 -6.50 8.29 -7.86
CA LEU A 21 -5.25 8.47 -7.11
C LEU A 21 -4.08 8.91 -7.98
N LEU A 22 -4.19 8.88 -9.30
CA LEU A 22 -3.10 9.23 -10.22
C LEU A 22 -2.59 10.64 -9.96
N GLY A 23 -1.28 10.81 -9.97
CA GLY A 23 -0.62 12.10 -9.80
C GLY A 23 0.58 12.05 -8.87
N GLU A 24 1.06 13.21 -8.49
CA GLU A 24 2.18 13.38 -7.58
C GLU A 24 1.70 13.70 -6.16
N TRP A 25 2.36 13.10 -5.19
CA TRP A 25 2.00 13.15 -3.79
C TRP A 25 3.22 13.45 -2.92
N LYS A 26 3.04 14.28 -1.89
CA LYS A 26 4.09 14.61 -0.94
C LYS A 26 3.55 14.58 0.49
N GLY A 27 4.39 14.20 1.40
CA GLY A 27 4.02 14.20 2.80
C GLY A 27 5.11 13.67 3.70
N LYS A 28 4.70 13.03 4.77
CA LYS A 28 5.60 12.47 5.78
C LYS A 28 5.21 11.06 6.15
N THR A 29 6.21 10.26 6.45
CA THR A 29 6.07 8.91 6.99
C THR A 29 6.61 8.88 8.41
N LYS A 30 5.80 8.39 9.32
CA LYS A 30 6.20 8.00 10.67
C LYS A 30 6.48 6.51 10.68
N THR A 31 7.52 6.10 11.38
CA THR A 31 7.95 4.71 11.50
C THR A 31 8.11 4.32 12.96
N TRP A 32 7.61 3.13 13.32
CA TRP A 32 7.74 2.51 14.63
C TRP A 32 8.39 1.14 14.48
N PHE A 33 9.43 0.86 15.26
CA PHE A 33 10.02 -0.47 15.38
C PHE A 33 9.50 -1.21 16.62
N GLU A 34 9.08 -0.44 17.61
CA GLU A 34 8.46 -0.94 18.84
C GLU A 34 7.09 -0.30 18.98
N LYS A 35 6.15 -1.04 19.58
CA LYS A 35 4.79 -0.57 19.78
C LYS A 35 4.77 0.77 20.52
N ASP A 36 4.08 1.74 19.92
CA ASP A 36 3.86 3.09 20.46
C ASP A 36 5.13 3.92 20.69
N VAL A 37 6.29 3.46 20.20
CA VAL A 37 7.56 4.22 20.27
C VAL A 37 7.95 4.72 18.89
N LEU A 38 7.75 6.02 18.64
CA LEU A 38 8.12 6.65 17.36
C LEU A 38 9.64 6.60 17.16
N ALA A 39 10.07 5.94 16.09
CA ALA A 39 11.49 5.81 15.74
C ALA A 39 11.97 6.88 14.77
N ASP A 40 11.12 7.28 13.81
CA ASP A 40 11.47 8.23 12.76
C ASP A 40 10.26 8.94 12.21
N GLU A 41 10.43 10.17 11.78
CA GLU A 41 9.48 10.92 10.97
C GLU A 41 10.24 11.63 9.85
N SER A 42 9.99 11.23 8.62
CA SER A 42 10.72 11.70 7.44
C SER A 42 9.80 12.04 6.28
N SER A 43 10.28 12.91 5.39
CA SER A 43 9.56 13.29 4.18
C SER A 43 9.43 12.11 3.21
N THR A 44 8.30 12.04 2.54
CA THR A 44 8.01 11.05 1.50
C THR A 44 7.48 11.75 0.27
N ASN A 45 8.03 11.39 -0.88
CA ASN A 45 7.55 11.80 -2.19
C ASN A 45 7.04 10.57 -2.92
N GLY A 46 5.86 10.67 -3.49
CA GLY A 46 5.24 9.57 -4.22
C GLY A 46 4.70 10.01 -5.57
N LYS A 47 4.66 9.08 -6.49
CA LYS A 47 4.02 9.24 -7.80
C LYS A 47 3.17 8.01 -8.08
N ILE A 48 1.91 8.26 -8.40
CA ILE A 48 0.98 7.19 -8.78
C ILE A 48 0.67 7.33 -10.26
N THR A 49 0.96 6.28 -11.02
CA THR A 49 0.79 6.23 -12.49
C THR A 49 -0.11 5.08 -12.90
N SER A 50 -0.78 5.25 -14.04
CA SER A 50 -1.59 4.20 -14.65
C SER A 50 -0.70 3.14 -15.31
N LEU A 51 -1.12 1.89 -15.21
CA LEU A 51 -0.54 0.76 -15.92
C LEU A 51 -1.61 0.03 -16.73
N LEU A 52 -1.27 -0.33 -17.97
CA LEU A 52 -2.08 -1.18 -18.85
C LEU A 52 -3.54 -0.69 -18.97
N ASP A 53 -3.69 0.56 -19.41
CA ASP A 53 -5.00 1.19 -19.64
C ASP A 53 -5.89 1.17 -18.38
N ASP A 54 -5.36 1.69 -17.26
CA ASP A 54 -6.04 1.83 -15.97
C ASP A 54 -6.46 0.51 -15.29
N ARG A 55 -5.90 -0.65 -15.73
CA ARG A 55 -6.13 -1.94 -15.05
C ARG A 55 -5.44 -2.01 -13.70
N PHE A 56 -4.28 -1.34 -13.59
CA PHE A 56 -3.50 -1.26 -12.39
C PHE A 56 -2.96 0.15 -12.21
N ILE A 57 -2.53 0.45 -10.99
CA ILE A 57 -1.73 1.64 -10.70
C ILE A 57 -0.38 1.22 -10.14
N SER A 58 0.65 2.05 -10.37
CA SER A 58 1.95 1.93 -9.72
C SER A 58 2.15 3.10 -8.78
N TYR A 59 2.37 2.82 -7.51
CA TYR A 59 2.82 3.79 -6.52
C TYR A 59 4.32 3.65 -6.34
N ASP A 60 5.05 4.63 -6.87
CA ASP A 60 6.51 4.73 -6.75
C ASP A 60 6.81 5.81 -5.72
N TYR A 61 7.63 5.50 -4.72
CA TYR A 61 7.92 6.46 -3.66
C TYR A 61 9.41 6.48 -3.27
N GLU A 62 9.82 7.64 -2.77
CA GLU A 62 11.08 7.85 -2.10
C GLU A 62 10.79 8.30 -0.68
N GLY A 63 11.42 7.63 0.26
CA GLY A 63 11.37 7.97 1.68
C GLY A 63 12.77 8.03 2.27
N SER A 64 12.84 8.30 3.56
CA SER A 64 14.08 8.20 4.29
C SER A 64 13.85 7.67 5.70
N LEU A 65 14.88 7.07 6.27
CA LEU A 65 14.87 6.60 7.64
C LEU A 65 16.25 6.88 8.24
N ASP A 66 16.25 7.58 9.35
CA ASP A 66 17.51 7.99 10.02
C ASP A 66 18.50 8.65 9.04
N GLY A 67 17.97 9.52 8.18
CA GLY A 67 18.75 10.25 7.18
C GLY A 67 19.18 9.44 5.95
N LYS A 68 18.82 8.15 5.84
CA LYS A 68 19.15 7.30 4.70
C LYS A 68 17.95 7.18 3.77
N THR A 69 18.12 7.57 2.52
CA THR A 69 17.10 7.48 1.49
C THR A 69 16.85 6.03 1.07
N PHE A 70 15.59 5.68 0.86
CA PHE A 70 15.19 4.42 0.25
C PHE A 70 14.05 4.63 -0.74
N ASN A 71 13.84 3.66 -1.61
CA ASN A 71 12.79 3.70 -2.63
C ASN A 71 11.93 2.44 -2.56
N GLY A 72 10.69 2.59 -2.94
CA GLY A 72 9.76 1.47 -3.05
C GLY A 72 8.80 1.63 -4.21
N LYS A 73 8.17 0.53 -4.56
CA LYS A 73 7.16 0.42 -5.61
C LYS A 73 6.07 -0.54 -5.16
N MET A 74 4.83 -0.11 -5.31
CA MET A 74 3.68 -0.98 -5.09
C MET A 74 2.79 -0.94 -6.33
N ILE A 75 2.56 -2.10 -6.95
CA ILE A 75 1.56 -2.25 -8.00
C ILE A 75 0.26 -2.65 -7.32
N ILE A 76 -0.81 -1.93 -7.58
CA ILE A 76 -2.12 -2.16 -6.98
C ILE A 76 -3.14 -2.41 -8.07
N GLY A 77 -3.96 -3.43 -7.91
CA GLY A 77 -5.07 -3.75 -8.78
C GLY A 77 -6.31 -4.18 -8.02
N PHE A 78 -7.39 -4.35 -8.76
CA PHE A 78 -8.63 -4.91 -8.25
C PHE A 78 -9.06 -6.11 -9.09
N ASP A 79 -9.12 -7.24 -8.45
CA ASP A 79 -9.53 -8.50 -9.08
C ASP A 79 -11.05 -8.58 -9.10
N ILE A 80 -11.64 -8.34 -10.27
CA ILE A 80 -13.09 -8.32 -10.44
C ILE A 80 -13.75 -9.67 -10.12
N PRO A 81 -13.26 -10.83 -10.62
CA PRO A 81 -13.82 -12.12 -10.27
C PRO A 81 -13.89 -12.39 -8.76
N TYR A 82 -12.86 -12.04 -8.03
CA TYR A 82 -12.77 -12.30 -6.59
C TYR A 82 -13.19 -11.11 -5.73
N GLN A 83 -13.51 -9.96 -6.35
CA GLN A 83 -13.95 -8.74 -5.66
C GLN A 83 -12.99 -8.30 -4.53
N ARG A 84 -11.69 -8.26 -4.83
CA ARG A 84 -10.67 -7.89 -3.86
C ARG A 84 -9.56 -7.05 -4.48
N PHE A 85 -8.97 -6.19 -3.67
CA PHE A 85 -7.73 -5.50 -4.01
C PHE A 85 -6.55 -6.45 -3.87
N THR A 86 -5.59 -6.30 -4.77
CA THR A 86 -4.34 -7.07 -4.77
C THR A 86 -3.16 -6.12 -4.95
N SER A 87 -2.02 -6.47 -4.38
CA SER A 87 -0.79 -5.71 -4.59
C SER A 87 0.44 -6.60 -4.64
N SER A 88 1.46 -6.11 -5.34
CA SER A 88 2.84 -6.56 -5.19
C SER A 88 3.70 -5.40 -4.73
N TRP A 89 4.53 -5.62 -3.72
CA TRP A 89 5.34 -4.57 -3.11
C TRP A 89 6.80 -4.97 -3.03
N ILE A 90 7.66 -4.04 -3.46
CA ILE A 90 9.11 -4.11 -3.32
C ILE A 90 9.61 -2.80 -2.71
N ASP A 91 10.66 -2.88 -1.92
CA ASP A 91 11.15 -1.72 -1.18
C ASP A 91 12.61 -1.96 -0.79
N SER A 92 13.47 -1.00 -0.99
CA SER A 92 14.91 -1.15 -0.73
C SER A 92 15.28 -1.12 0.76
N PHE A 93 14.33 -0.81 1.64
CA PHE A 93 14.53 -0.83 3.08
C PHE A 93 13.84 -2.02 3.76
N HIS A 94 12.52 -2.23 3.50
CA HIS A 94 11.69 -3.19 4.24
C HIS A 94 11.82 -4.62 3.70
N MET A 95 11.95 -4.79 2.38
CA MET A 95 11.78 -6.10 1.74
C MET A 95 13.08 -6.76 1.28
N GLY A 96 14.19 -6.06 1.31
CA GLY A 96 15.45 -6.59 0.78
C GLY A 96 15.31 -6.91 -0.71
N THR A 97 15.30 -8.19 -1.06
CA THR A 97 15.13 -8.68 -2.45
C THR A 97 13.85 -9.48 -2.66
N GLN A 98 12.93 -9.42 -1.69
CA GLN A 98 11.66 -10.15 -1.76
C GLN A 98 10.55 -9.30 -2.37
N ILE A 99 9.55 -9.98 -2.91
CA ILE A 99 8.29 -9.35 -3.37
C ILE A 99 7.19 -9.80 -2.41
N MET A 100 6.51 -8.84 -1.77
CA MET A 100 5.36 -9.15 -0.93
C MET A 100 4.08 -9.07 -1.76
N LEU A 101 3.32 -10.16 -1.78
CA LEU A 101 1.99 -10.20 -2.36
C LEU A 101 0.96 -10.04 -1.25
N SER A 102 0.01 -9.13 -1.45
CA SER A 102 -1.05 -8.85 -0.49
C SER A 102 -2.40 -8.82 -1.18
N SER A 103 -3.45 -9.18 -0.46
CA SER A 103 -4.83 -9.06 -0.94
C SER A 103 -5.79 -8.75 0.19
N GLY A 104 -6.92 -8.16 -0.14
CA GLY A 104 -7.94 -7.83 0.85
C GLY A 104 -9.14 -7.11 0.25
N LEU A 105 -10.01 -6.62 1.13
CA LEU A 105 -11.30 -6.09 0.77
C LEU A 105 -11.32 -4.56 0.78
N ALA A 106 -12.28 -4.01 0.05
CA ALA A 106 -12.62 -2.60 0.17
C ALA A 106 -13.06 -2.27 1.60
N THR A 107 -12.72 -1.08 2.06
CA THR A 107 -13.22 -0.48 3.29
C THR A 107 -14.10 0.73 2.93
N GLU A 108 -14.71 1.37 3.92
CA GLU A 108 -15.50 2.58 3.70
C GLU A 108 -14.71 3.70 3.00
N LYS A 109 -13.41 3.84 3.32
CA LYS A 109 -12.58 4.94 2.80
C LYS A 109 -11.49 4.50 1.81
N GLY A 110 -11.37 3.22 1.52
CA GLY A 110 -10.32 2.72 0.65
C GLY A 110 -10.24 1.21 0.63
N PHE A 111 -9.15 0.64 1.12
CA PHE A 111 -8.98 -0.81 1.20
C PHE A 111 -8.08 -1.21 2.38
N SER A 112 -8.15 -2.49 2.72
CA SER A 112 -7.24 -3.15 3.67
C SER A 112 -6.75 -4.45 3.04
N ILE A 113 -5.46 -4.58 2.87
CA ILE A 113 -4.81 -5.74 2.25
C ILE A 113 -3.80 -6.35 3.19
N LEU A 114 -3.69 -7.68 3.18
CA LEU A 114 -2.81 -8.44 4.05
C LEU A 114 -1.82 -9.27 3.22
N GLY A 115 -0.54 -9.12 3.52
CA GLY A 115 0.53 -9.97 3.06
C GLY A 115 1.23 -10.66 4.22
N THR A 116 2.13 -11.57 3.92
CA THR A 116 2.94 -12.26 4.91
C THR A 116 4.41 -12.25 4.52
N TYR A 117 5.28 -12.33 5.50
CA TYR A 117 6.71 -12.46 5.32
C TYR A 117 7.31 -13.43 6.36
N GLY A 118 8.55 -13.86 6.15
CA GLY A 118 9.21 -14.93 6.89
C GLY A 118 9.35 -16.18 6.04
N ASN A 119 10.24 -17.07 6.43
CA ASN A 119 10.50 -18.29 5.69
C ASN A 119 10.41 -19.52 6.59
N PRO A 120 9.23 -20.20 6.64
CA PRO A 120 9.03 -21.38 7.46
C PRO A 120 9.98 -22.54 7.13
N GLU A 121 10.47 -22.64 5.89
CA GLU A 121 11.43 -23.68 5.49
C GLU A 121 12.76 -23.55 6.23
N TYR A 122 13.11 -22.33 6.64
CA TYR A 122 14.30 -22.05 7.45
C TYR A 122 13.98 -21.84 8.94
N GLY A 123 12.79 -22.25 9.39
CA GLY A 123 12.38 -22.17 10.79
C GLY A 123 11.90 -20.79 11.23
N GLU A 124 11.75 -19.86 10.32
CA GLU A 124 11.16 -18.55 10.62
C GLU A 124 9.64 -18.66 10.68
N LYS A 125 9.02 -18.04 11.70
CA LYS A 125 7.56 -17.94 11.75
C LYS A 125 7.06 -16.89 10.77
N LEU A 126 5.86 -17.10 10.20
CA LEU A 126 5.21 -16.11 9.36
C LEU A 126 4.69 -14.93 10.19
N TRP A 127 5.04 -13.74 9.75
CA TRP A 127 4.49 -12.47 10.21
C TRP A 127 3.50 -11.95 9.18
N GLY A 128 2.52 -11.20 9.62
CA GLY A 128 1.60 -10.48 8.74
C GLY A 128 2.02 -9.03 8.57
N TRP A 129 1.69 -8.49 7.40
CA TRP A 129 1.83 -7.08 7.08
C TRP A 129 0.53 -6.59 6.46
N ARG A 130 -0.24 -5.79 7.21
CA ARG A 130 -1.51 -5.27 6.76
C ARG A 130 -1.37 -3.81 6.36
N THR A 131 -1.70 -3.51 5.12
CA THR A 131 -1.66 -2.15 4.59
C THR A 131 -3.07 -1.64 4.39
N GLU A 132 -3.37 -0.47 4.96
CA GLU A 132 -4.63 0.23 4.79
C GLU A 132 -4.41 1.51 4.00
N LEU A 133 -5.26 1.71 3.00
CA LEU A 133 -5.40 3.01 2.33
C LEU A 133 -6.69 3.65 2.80
N GLU A 134 -6.59 4.90 3.25
CA GLU A 134 -7.74 5.78 3.50
C GLU A 134 -7.67 6.98 2.57
N ILE A 135 -8.72 7.17 1.76
CA ILE A 135 -8.89 8.34 0.91
C ILE A 135 -9.72 9.33 1.68
N LEU A 136 -9.07 10.36 2.23
CA LEU A 136 -9.75 11.40 3.04
C LEU A 136 -10.41 12.45 2.17
N SER A 137 -9.80 12.77 1.03
CA SER A 137 -10.34 13.66 0.00
C SER A 137 -9.65 13.37 -1.33
N LYS A 138 -10.01 14.08 -2.39
CA LYS A 138 -9.30 13.99 -3.67
C LYS A 138 -7.82 14.40 -3.58
N ASP A 139 -7.43 15.14 -2.54
CA ASP A 139 -6.10 15.71 -2.38
C ASP A 139 -5.36 15.19 -1.15
N GLU A 140 -5.95 14.29 -0.36
CA GLU A 140 -5.31 13.74 0.84
C GLU A 140 -5.61 12.24 1.01
N ILE A 141 -4.55 11.45 1.18
CA ILE A 141 -4.62 10.02 1.45
C ILE A 141 -3.71 9.65 2.62
N VAL A 142 -4.06 8.58 3.31
CA VAL A 142 -3.25 8.00 4.39
C VAL A 142 -3.00 6.53 4.08
N LEU A 143 -1.74 6.14 4.12
CA LEU A 143 -1.30 4.75 4.04
C LEU A 143 -0.77 4.35 5.41
N THR A 144 -1.38 3.35 6.02
CA THR A 144 -0.93 2.82 7.31
C THR A 144 -0.59 1.34 7.18
N ALA A 145 0.56 0.94 7.69
CA ALA A 145 0.94 -0.46 7.74
C ALA A 145 1.06 -0.94 9.17
N TYR A 146 0.57 -2.15 9.42
CA TYR A 146 0.61 -2.83 10.70
C TYR A 146 1.42 -4.11 10.58
N ASN A 147 2.32 -4.31 11.52
CA ASN A 147 3.05 -5.55 11.66
C ASN A 147 2.25 -6.48 12.57
N ILE A 148 2.03 -7.71 12.14
CA ILE A 148 1.23 -8.69 12.86
C ILE A 148 2.12 -9.86 13.24
N SER A 149 2.31 -10.09 14.53
CA SER A 149 3.15 -11.18 15.01
C SER A 149 2.55 -12.56 14.67
N PRO A 150 3.35 -13.64 14.72
CA PRO A 150 2.81 -15.00 14.55
C PRO A 150 1.71 -15.36 15.54
N GLU A 151 1.66 -14.70 16.70
CA GLU A 151 0.64 -14.85 17.73
C GLU A 151 -0.62 -14.02 17.48
N GLY A 152 -0.60 -13.16 16.43
CA GLY A 152 -1.72 -12.29 16.04
C GLY A 152 -1.73 -10.91 16.69
N GLU A 153 -0.66 -10.50 17.35
CA GLU A 153 -0.55 -9.17 17.94
C GLU A 153 -0.23 -8.14 16.87
N GLU A 154 -1.04 -7.09 16.79
CA GLU A 154 -0.86 -5.99 15.84
C GLU A 154 -0.13 -4.81 16.46
N ALA A 155 0.80 -4.23 15.71
CA ALA A 155 1.43 -2.96 16.03
C ALA A 155 1.60 -2.12 14.78
N LYS A 156 1.31 -0.82 14.88
CA LYS A 156 1.54 0.12 13.78
C LYS A 156 3.04 0.15 13.45
N ALA A 157 3.37 -0.06 12.19
CA ALA A 157 4.75 -0.04 11.70
C ALA A 157 5.07 1.26 10.96
N THR A 158 4.18 1.71 10.07
CA THR A 158 4.33 2.97 9.33
C THR A 158 3.00 3.67 9.17
N GLU A 159 3.04 4.99 9.10
CA GLU A 159 1.90 5.83 8.74
C GLU A 159 2.40 6.93 7.81
N THR A 160 1.89 6.96 6.59
CA THR A 160 2.26 7.94 5.58
C THR A 160 1.05 8.79 5.24
N ILE A 161 1.15 10.08 5.52
CA ILE A 161 0.10 11.06 5.16
C ILE A 161 0.60 11.82 3.95
N LEU A 162 -0.12 11.70 2.85
CA LEU A 162 0.22 12.30 1.57
C LEU A 162 -0.83 13.29 1.12
N ARG A 163 -0.36 14.41 0.59
CA ARG A 163 -1.19 15.41 -0.06
C ARG A 163 -0.75 15.55 -1.51
N ARG A 164 -1.73 15.78 -2.38
CA ARG A 164 -1.48 15.99 -3.79
C ARG A 164 -0.66 17.28 -3.98
N SER A 165 0.41 17.16 -4.72
CA SER A 165 1.30 18.29 -4.99
C SER A 165 1.04 18.93 -6.33
#